data_158a01126f503aabfa6a491b91d92058
#
_entry.id   158a01126f503aabfa6a491b91d92058
#
_cell.length_a   1.000
_cell.length_b   1.000
_cell.length_c   1.000
_cell.angle_alpha   90.00
_cell.angle_beta   90.00
_cell.angle_gamma   90.00
#
_symmetry.space_group_name_H-M   'P 1'
#
loop_
_entity.id
_entity.type
_entity.pdbx_description
1 polymer ?
#
loop_
_entity_poly.entity_id
_entity_poly.type
_entity_poly.pdbx_seq_one_letter_code
_entity_poly.pdbx_strand_id
1 'polypeptide(L)'
;YPMNKLSAIIFLFLSTSIFSQIKTDWLELRDVHYKSQYSEEYDSYFQVPFFGKNIEALDNKEVTITGYMLTLAPDEGVYVLSQNPYADCFFCGYGGPETAIELVLKPGHDDFLMDELVTVTGKFKLLYDDVTSGVYRLTDAVAVKE
;
A
#
# COMPACT_ATOMS: atom_id res chain seq x y z
N TYR A 1 11.52 -63.94 -19.42
CA TYR A 1 12.30 -62.76 -19.06
C TYR A 1 11.36 -61.72 -18.45
N PRO A 2 11.53 -61.32 -17.20
CA PRO A 2 10.72 -60.23 -16.65
C PRO A 2 11.39 -58.90 -16.99
N MET A 3 10.68 -58.11 -17.77
CA MET A 3 11.04 -56.72 -17.97
C MET A 3 10.77 -55.93 -16.68
N ASN A 4 11.83 -55.43 -16.05
CA ASN A 4 11.77 -54.48 -14.96
C ASN A 4 11.13 -53.15 -15.42
N LYS A 5 9.92 -52.90 -14.98
CA LYS A 5 9.31 -51.58 -15.10
C LYS A 5 9.91 -50.68 -14.04
N LEU A 6 10.90 -49.91 -14.41
CA LEU A 6 11.44 -48.82 -13.59
C LEU A 6 10.41 -47.69 -13.59
N SER A 7 9.58 -47.63 -12.56
CA SER A 7 8.66 -46.52 -12.31
C SER A 7 9.47 -45.27 -11.97
N ALA A 8 9.62 -44.39 -12.96
CA ALA A 8 10.13 -43.05 -12.72
C ALA A 8 9.06 -42.25 -11.97
N ILE A 9 9.22 -42.14 -10.67
CA ILE A 9 8.43 -41.21 -9.87
C ILE A 9 8.99 -39.81 -10.13
N ILE A 10 8.34 -39.09 -11.02
CA ILE A 10 8.58 -37.65 -11.22
C ILE A 10 7.97 -36.94 -9.99
N PHE A 11 8.82 -36.60 -9.03
CA PHE A 11 8.47 -35.69 -7.96
C PHE A 11 8.32 -34.30 -8.57
N LEU A 12 7.09 -33.95 -8.90
CA LEU A 12 6.73 -32.59 -9.28
C LEU A 12 6.83 -31.72 -8.04
N PHE A 13 7.98 -31.08 -7.83
CA PHE A 13 8.13 -30.03 -6.85
C PHE A 13 7.24 -28.87 -7.27
N LEU A 14 6.00 -28.84 -6.77
CA LEU A 14 5.19 -27.63 -6.74
C LEU A 14 5.89 -26.68 -5.76
N SER A 15 6.74 -25.81 -6.26
CA SER A 15 7.24 -24.67 -5.51
C SER A 15 6.07 -23.71 -5.31
N THR A 16 5.30 -23.91 -4.25
CA THR A 16 4.39 -22.89 -3.75
C THR A 16 5.24 -21.75 -3.24
N SER A 17 5.33 -20.67 -4.03
CA SER A 17 5.84 -19.41 -3.54
C SER A 17 4.96 -18.98 -2.38
N ILE A 18 5.42 -19.21 -1.15
CA ILE A 18 4.79 -18.66 0.04
C ILE A 18 5.04 -17.15 -0.03
N PHE A 19 4.11 -16.43 -0.62
CA PHE A 19 4.07 -14.97 -0.48
C PHE A 19 3.76 -14.70 0.99
N SER A 20 4.79 -14.40 1.75
CA SER A 20 4.64 -13.96 3.13
C SER A 20 4.05 -12.55 3.10
N GLN A 21 2.78 -12.41 3.43
CA GLN A 21 2.15 -11.13 3.66
C GLN A 21 2.76 -10.50 4.91
N ILE A 22 3.28 -9.29 4.78
CA ILE A 22 3.84 -8.54 5.89
C ILE A 22 2.71 -7.72 6.50
N LYS A 23 2.35 -8.02 7.74
CA LYS A 23 1.44 -7.17 8.49
C LYS A 23 2.21 -5.96 9.01
N THR A 24 1.77 -4.78 8.64
CA THR A 24 2.32 -3.50 9.10
C THR A 24 1.26 -2.68 9.84
N ASP A 25 1.67 -1.61 10.48
CA ASP A 25 0.79 -0.69 11.17
C ASP A 25 1.19 0.78 10.92
N TRP A 26 0.34 1.70 11.35
CA TRP A 26 0.55 3.12 11.17
C TRP A 26 1.75 3.67 11.95
N LEU A 27 2.18 3.00 13.01
CA LEU A 27 3.36 3.40 13.78
C LEU A 27 4.64 3.15 12.98
N GLU A 28 4.73 2.01 12.28
CA GLU A 28 5.84 1.70 11.39
C GLU A 28 5.94 2.70 10.25
N LEU A 29 4.79 3.15 9.69
CA LEU A 29 4.75 4.10 8.58
C LEU A 29 5.25 5.51 8.96
N ARG A 30 5.49 5.80 10.24
CA ARG A 30 6.08 7.07 10.70
C ARG A 30 7.59 7.17 10.54
N ASP A 31 8.26 6.09 10.10
CA ASP A 31 9.71 6.09 9.84
C ASP A 31 10.05 6.86 8.54
N VAL A 32 9.60 8.12 8.48
CA VAL A 32 9.81 9.05 7.37
C VAL A 32 10.00 10.45 7.91
N HIS A 33 10.85 11.22 7.28
CA HIS A 33 11.00 12.65 7.54
C HIS A 33 11.00 13.43 6.23
N TYR A 34 10.70 14.71 6.30
CA TYR A 34 10.52 15.55 5.12
C TYR A 34 11.57 16.66 5.10
N LYS A 35 12.05 16.96 3.88
CA LYS A 35 12.92 18.11 3.64
C LYS A 35 12.32 18.98 2.56
N SER A 36 12.36 20.29 2.78
CA SER A 36 11.93 21.26 1.78
C SER A 36 12.93 21.29 0.63
N GLN A 37 12.45 21.03 -0.58
CA GLN A 37 13.23 21.15 -1.83
C GLN A 37 12.51 22.05 -2.83
N TYR A 38 13.26 22.90 -3.52
CA TYR A 38 12.73 23.76 -4.57
C TYR A 38 12.59 22.96 -5.86
N SER A 39 11.44 23.09 -6.52
CA SER A 39 11.18 22.55 -7.84
C SER A 39 11.15 23.66 -8.87
N GLU A 40 12.03 23.60 -9.86
CA GLU A 40 12.05 24.56 -10.97
C GLU A 40 10.81 24.40 -11.87
N GLU A 41 10.27 23.19 -11.98
CA GLU A 41 9.10 22.88 -12.78
C GLU A 41 7.84 23.61 -12.28
N TYR A 42 7.68 23.69 -10.95
CA TYR A 42 6.49 24.29 -10.31
C TYR A 42 6.77 25.66 -9.68
N ASP A 43 8.00 26.17 -9.80
CA ASP A 43 8.47 27.43 -9.18
C ASP A 43 8.06 27.51 -7.69
N SER A 44 8.24 26.41 -6.95
CA SER A 44 7.76 26.28 -5.57
C SER A 44 8.60 25.29 -4.75
N TYR A 45 8.47 25.39 -3.42
CA TYR A 45 9.05 24.44 -2.49
C TYR A 45 8.07 23.32 -2.15
N PHE A 46 8.55 22.08 -2.18
CA PHE A 46 7.81 20.89 -1.80
C PHE A 46 8.50 20.15 -0.66
N GLN A 47 7.71 19.43 0.13
CA GLN A 47 8.22 18.55 1.17
C GLN A 47 8.52 17.18 0.55
N VAL A 48 9.80 16.86 0.37
CA VAL A 48 10.26 15.59 -0.20
C VAL A 48 10.49 14.58 0.90
N PRO A 49 9.94 13.36 0.80
CA PRO A 49 10.09 12.33 1.82
C PRO A 49 11.48 11.68 1.79
N PHE A 50 12.00 11.40 2.97
CA PHE A 50 13.18 10.58 3.21
C PHE A 50 12.78 9.42 4.11
N PHE A 51 12.68 8.24 3.53
CA PHE A 51 12.21 7.04 4.21
C PHE A 51 13.31 6.41 5.04
N GLY A 52 12.95 5.90 6.23
CA GLY A 52 13.82 5.10 7.05
C GLY A 52 13.91 3.66 6.55
N LYS A 53 14.91 2.93 7.06
CA LYS A 53 15.22 1.58 6.59
C LYS A 53 14.06 0.58 6.77
N ASN A 54 13.24 0.75 7.80
CA ASN A 54 12.10 -0.13 8.05
C ASN A 54 11.06 0.02 6.94
N ILE A 55 10.78 1.25 6.53
CA ILE A 55 9.84 1.54 5.45
C ILE A 55 10.43 1.14 4.08
N GLU A 56 11.70 1.42 3.83
CA GLU A 56 12.36 0.98 2.59
C GLU A 56 12.29 -0.53 2.41
N ALA A 57 12.34 -1.29 3.51
CA ALA A 57 12.22 -2.75 3.49
C ALA A 57 10.83 -3.23 3.05
N LEU A 58 9.78 -2.40 3.16
CA LEU A 58 8.42 -2.70 2.71
C LEU A 58 8.21 -2.41 1.22
N ASP A 59 9.07 -1.60 0.61
CA ASP A 59 8.90 -1.22 -0.79
C ASP A 59 8.86 -2.45 -1.71
N ASN A 60 7.87 -2.49 -2.60
CA ASN A 60 7.58 -3.60 -3.50
C ASN A 60 7.19 -4.93 -2.81
N LYS A 61 6.91 -4.94 -1.52
CA LYS A 61 6.41 -6.11 -0.79
C LYS A 61 4.89 -6.10 -0.73
N GLU A 62 4.30 -7.29 -0.57
CA GLU A 62 2.89 -7.41 -0.25
C GLU A 62 2.69 -7.15 1.25
N VAL A 63 1.93 -6.12 1.58
CA VAL A 63 1.65 -5.74 2.97
C VAL A 63 0.16 -5.74 3.24
N THR A 64 -0.20 -5.91 4.50
CA THR A 64 -1.57 -5.85 5.01
C THR A 64 -1.63 -4.82 6.13
N ILE A 65 -2.57 -3.89 6.03
CA ILE A 65 -2.79 -2.82 7.01
C ILE A 65 -4.28 -2.50 7.16
N THR A 66 -4.71 -2.16 8.36
CA THR A 66 -6.09 -1.77 8.69
C THR A 66 -6.20 -0.27 8.87
N GLY A 67 -7.26 0.33 8.34
CA GLY A 67 -7.54 1.76 8.46
C GLY A 67 -8.92 2.13 7.96
N TYR A 68 -9.19 3.42 7.89
CA TYR A 68 -10.45 3.98 7.42
C TYR A 68 -10.42 4.18 5.91
N MET A 69 -11.42 3.65 5.22
CA MET A 69 -11.60 3.87 3.79
C MET A 69 -12.11 5.29 3.53
N LEU A 70 -11.36 6.08 2.78
CA LEU A 70 -11.81 7.38 2.30
C LEU A 70 -12.16 7.27 0.82
N THR A 71 -13.45 7.42 0.50
CA THR A 71 -14.00 7.38 -0.86
C THR A 71 -14.05 8.79 -1.43
N LEU A 72 -12.89 9.34 -1.83
CA LEU A 72 -12.77 10.76 -2.20
C LEU A 72 -13.41 11.06 -3.56
N ALA A 73 -13.22 10.19 -4.54
CA ALA A 73 -13.89 10.25 -5.85
C ALA A 73 -14.05 8.81 -6.38
N PRO A 74 -15.00 8.04 -5.84
CA PRO A 74 -15.14 6.61 -6.15
C PRO A 74 -15.49 6.35 -7.62
N ASP A 75 -16.23 7.25 -8.26
CA ASP A 75 -16.56 7.16 -9.70
C ASP A 75 -15.30 7.30 -10.59
N GLU A 76 -14.25 7.93 -10.07
CA GLU A 76 -12.94 8.09 -10.71
C GLU A 76 -11.92 7.07 -10.21
N GLY A 77 -12.30 6.18 -9.30
CA GLY A 77 -11.42 5.20 -8.67
C GLY A 77 -10.46 5.79 -7.63
N VAL A 78 -10.77 6.97 -7.07
CA VAL A 78 -9.93 7.64 -6.07
C VAL A 78 -10.31 7.19 -4.66
N TYR A 79 -9.51 6.29 -4.13
CA TYR A 79 -9.62 5.73 -2.79
C TYR A 79 -8.33 5.96 -1.99
N VAL A 80 -8.49 6.21 -0.71
CA VAL A 80 -7.37 6.37 0.22
C VAL A 80 -7.64 5.57 1.49
N LEU A 81 -6.63 4.86 1.99
CA LEU A 81 -6.65 4.30 3.34
C LEU A 81 -6.05 5.31 4.30
N SER A 82 -6.77 5.65 5.36
CA SER A 82 -6.35 6.65 6.34
C SER A 82 -6.21 6.03 7.73
N GLN A 83 -5.24 6.54 8.48
CA GLN A 83 -5.10 6.22 9.89
C GLN A 83 -6.28 6.72 10.72
N ASN A 84 -6.87 7.84 10.32
CA ASN A 84 -7.94 8.54 11.01
C ASN A 84 -9.19 8.65 10.13
N PRO A 85 -10.39 8.79 10.72
CA PRO A 85 -11.59 9.14 9.97
C PRO A 85 -11.44 10.42 9.15
N TYR A 86 -12.27 10.62 8.14
CA TYR A 86 -12.19 11.74 7.21
C TYR A 86 -12.09 13.11 7.89
N ALA A 87 -12.88 13.35 8.94
CA ALA A 87 -12.87 14.61 9.68
C ALA A 87 -11.51 14.95 10.32
N ASP A 88 -10.70 13.93 10.64
CA ASP A 88 -9.40 14.05 11.31
C ASP A 88 -8.25 13.52 10.41
N CYS A 89 -8.46 13.43 9.09
CA CYS A 89 -7.47 12.91 8.16
C CYS A 89 -6.47 13.97 7.70
N PHE A 90 -5.43 13.52 6.99
CA PHE A 90 -4.40 14.39 6.42
C PHE A 90 -4.99 15.51 5.55
N PHE A 91 -6.00 15.22 4.72
CA PHE A 91 -6.62 16.19 3.81
C PHE A 91 -7.39 17.31 4.54
N CYS A 92 -7.73 17.11 5.83
CA CYS A 92 -8.31 18.11 6.70
C CYS A 92 -7.25 18.86 7.54
N GLY A 93 -5.96 18.58 7.32
CA GLY A 93 -4.84 19.21 8.00
C GLY A 93 -4.42 18.53 9.31
N TYR A 94 -4.85 17.29 9.53
CA TYR A 94 -4.48 16.49 10.69
C TYR A 94 -3.47 15.38 10.30
N GLY A 95 -2.34 15.36 11.00
CA GLY A 95 -1.25 14.43 10.71
C GLY A 95 -0.43 14.81 9.49
N GLY A 96 0.58 14.01 9.20
CA GLY A 96 1.44 14.13 8.03
C GLY A 96 0.97 13.26 6.86
N PRO A 97 1.60 13.39 5.69
CA PRO A 97 1.28 12.55 4.53
C PRO A 97 1.41 11.04 4.79
N GLU A 98 2.23 10.65 5.77
CA GLU A 98 2.42 9.26 6.19
C GLU A 98 1.19 8.62 6.87
N THR A 99 0.17 9.40 7.19
CA THR A 99 -1.10 8.92 7.75
C THR A 99 -2.12 8.54 6.69
N ALA A 100 -1.75 8.59 5.41
CA ALA A 100 -2.61 8.27 4.27
C ALA A 100 -1.86 7.40 3.25
N ILE A 101 -2.55 6.42 2.69
CA ILE A 101 -2.05 5.53 1.65
C ILE A 101 -3.02 5.58 0.47
N GLU A 102 -2.54 5.96 -0.70
CA GLU A 102 -3.34 5.87 -1.93
C GLU A 102 -3.63 4.41 -2.29
N LEU A 103 -4.85 4.11 -2.69
CA LEU A 103 -5.26 2.76 -3.05
C LEU A 103 -5.55 2.66 -4.55
N VAL A 104 -4.90 1.70 -5.21
CA VAL A 104 -5.29 1.22 -6.53
C VAL A 104 -5.94 -0.15 -6.32
N LEU A 105 -7.25 -0.15 -6.17
CA LEU A 105 -8.03 -1.37 -5.92
C LEU A 105 -8.09 -2.24 -7.18
N LYS A 106 -8.09 -3.56 -6.99
CA LYS A 106 -8.33 -4.50 -8.08
C LYS A 106 -9.74 -4.30 -8.65
N PRO A 107 -9.92 -4.49 -9.97
CA PRO A 107 -11.24 -4.44 -10.59
C PRO A 107 -12.20 -5.43 -9.94
N GLY A 108 -13.48 -5.04 -9.82
CA GLY A 108 -14.53 -5.88 -9.22
C GLY A 108 -14.53 -5.89 -7.71
N HIS A 109 -13.88 -4.90 -7.07
CA HIS A 109 -13.97 -4.70 -5.62
C HIS A 109 -15.40 -4.33 -5.19
N ASP A 110 -15.69 -4.52 -3.91
CA ASP A 110 -16.95 -4.10 -3.29
C ASP A 110 -17.07 -2.57 -3.28
N ASP A 111 -18.31 -2.09 -3.15
CA ASP A 111 -18.54 -0.68 -2.86
C ASP A 111 -18.23 -0.39 -1.39
N PHE A 112 -17.49 0.69 -1.15
CA PHE A 112 -17.10 1.14 0.18
C PHE A 112 -17.80 2.45 0.53
N LEU A 113 -18.08 2.61 1.83
CA LEU A 113 -18.56 3.87 2.38
C LEU A 113 -17.40 4.69 2.95
N MET A 114 -17.59 6.01 3.04
CA MET A 114 -16.70 6.90 3.75
C MET A 114 -16.57 6.46 5.21
N ASP A 115 -15.33 6.42 5.73
CA ASP A 115 -14.99 6.04 7.11
C ASP A 115 -15.28 4.56 7.46
N GLU A 116 -15.53 3.72 6.47
CA GLU A 116 -15.65 2.27 6.70
C GLU A 116 -14.30 1.69 7.13
N LEU A 117 -14.28 0.94 8.23
CA LEU A 117 -13.06 0.29 8.69
C LEU A 117 -12.77 -0.94 7.81
N VAL A 118 -11.58 -0.98 7.23
CA VAL A 118 -11.19 -2.02 6.28
C VAL A 118 -9.77 -2.50 6.56
N THR A 119 -9.52 -3.76 6.23
CA THR A 119 -8.17 -4.31 6.12
C THR A 119 -7.80 -4.44 4.65
N VAL A 120 -6.71 -3.81 4.24
CA VAL A 120 -6.25 -3.77 2.85
C VAL A 120 -4.95 -4.54 2.71
N THR A 121 -4.90 -5.41 1.71
CA THR A 121 -3.68 -6.13 1.30
C THR A 121 -3.33 -5.70 -0.11
N GLY A 122 -2.07 -5.35 -0.34
CA GLY A 122 -1.60 -4.93 -1.66
C GLY A 122 -0.08 -4.76 -1.72
N LYS A 123 0.42 -4.49 -2.90
CA LYS A 123 1.83 -4.22 -3.12
C LYS A 123 2.15 -2.79 -2.70
N PHE A 124 2.99 -2.65 -1.68
CA PHE A 124 3.40 -1.37 -1.12
C PHE A 124 4.40 -0.65 -2.02
N LYS A 125 4.20 0.64 -2.21
CA LYS A 125 5.04 1.50 -3.02
C LYS A 125 5.39 2.77 -2.28
N LEU A 126 6.67 3.10 -2.29
CA LEU A 126 7.18 4.40 -1.85
C LEU A 126 7.17 5.38 -3.03
N LEU A 127 6.63 6.58 -2.82
CA LEU A 127 6.54 7.62 -3.82
C LEU A 127 7.60 8.68 -3.51
N TYR A 128 8.73 8.61 -4.24
CA TYR A 128 9.89 9.48 -3.98
C TYR A 128 9.81 10.83 -4.70
N ASP A 129 9.32 10.82 -5.94
CA ASP A 129 9.53 11.91 -6.89
C ASP A 129 8.23 12.60 -7.33
N ASP A 130 7.08 12.13 -6.85
CA ASP A 130 5.80 12.70 -7.21
C ASP A 130 5.30 13.65 -6.13
N VAL A 131 5.61 14.92 -6.30
CA VAL A 131 5.21 15.99 -5.36
C VAL A 131 3.70 16.28 -5.36
N THR A 132 2.97 15.71 -6.32
CA THR A 132 1.51 15.88 -6.45
C THR A 132 0.71 14.72 -5.85
N SER A 133 1.39 13.62 -5.51
CA SER A 133 0.83 12.42 -4.91
C SER A 133 1.11 12.37 -3.41
N GLY A 134 0.50 11.38 -2.73
CA GLY A 134 0.89 11.00 -1.38
C GLY A 134 2.30 10.41 -1.34
N VAL A 135 2.72 9.93 -0.18
CA VAL A 135 4.04 9.30 -0.01
C VAL A 135 4.00 7.78 -0.10
N TYR A 136 2.82 7.18 0.07
CA TYR A 136 2.58 5.75 0.01
C TYR A 136 1.45 5.39 -0.94
N ARG A 137 1.60 4.23 -1.60
CA ARG A 137 0.54 3.65 -2.44
C ARG A 137 0.49 2.13 -2.25
N LEU A 138 -0.71 1.56 -2.23
CA LEU A 138 -0.94 0.13 -2.39
C LEU A 138 -1.53 -0.13 -3.78
N THR A 139 -0.81 -0.90 -4.58
CA THR A 139 -1.27 -1.35 -5.90
C THR A 139 -1.76 -2.79 -5.83
N ASP A 140 -2.57 -3.19 -6.81
CA ASP A 140 -3.24 -4.51 -6.82
C ASP A 140 -3.98 -4.78 -5.50
N ALA A 141 -4.56 -3.73 -4.92
CA ALA A 141 -5.08 -3.76 -3.57
C ALA A 141 -6.44 -4.48 -3.48
N VAL A 142 -6.58 -5.28 -2.42
CA VAL A 142 -7.82 -5.94 -2.03
C VAL A 142 -8.19 -5.43 -0.64
N ALA A 143 -9.37 -4.83 -0.52
CA ALA A 143 -9.90 -4.34 0.74
C ALA A 143 -11.03 -5.23 1.23
N VAL A 144 -11.02 -5.55 2.52
CA VAL A 144 -12.03 -6.35 3.20
C VAL A 144 -12.58 -5.54 4.37
N LYS A 145 -13.91 -5.48 4.48
CA LYS A 145 -14.62 -4.81 5.58
C LYS A 145 -14.41 -5.57 6.88
N GLU A 146 -14.18 -4.84 7.96
CA GLU A 146 -14.05 -5.40 9.31
C GLU A 146 -15.41 -5.66 9.97
#